data_a03743e7534c335530da408c433d73b9
#
_entry.id   a03743e7534c335530da408c433d73b9
#
_cell.length_a   1.000
_cell.length_b   1.000
_cell.length_c   1.000
_cell.angle_alpha   90.00
_cell.angle_beta   90.00
_cell.angle_gamma   90.00
#
_symmetry.space_group_name_H-M   'P 1'
#
loop_
_entity.id
_entity.type
_entity.pdbx_description
1 polymer ?
#
loop_
_entity_poly.entity_id
_entity_poly.type
_entity_poly.pdbx_seq_one_letter_code
_entity_poly.pdbx_strand_id
1 'polypeptide(L)'
;FFFVLKYIEYFVVFFMTVNSIHEERQLQRLLATALATCAISSLIGILQIPSGERVSAPFEGQYGEPNTFGGYLVLMLAIILGYALAAKTLPRQIGWYAFAALIVIPLLFTLSRTSWLAAIPMLLTLIVLSPRRLIIIGGVLLALAFGSSFMPKSVIDRYNYTLNAKVDRGDYAIGGAKVDTSTSARLDSWKQGFDGWVKRPFFGYGVTGFGFMDAQFVRVLVEAGLFGLAAFIWLLYRIWRTARGVCRQLAGSRYEGLALGYLAGFAAMIMHCIGANTFIIVRIMEPFWFLTAIITLLPALVVSEPAPQPALLASPAVGAGPGHGIAAIPR
;
A
#
# COMPACT_ATOMS: atom_id res chain seq x y z
N PHE A 1 26.89 7.65 -1.76
CA PHE A 1 26.34 8.54 -2.78
C PHE A 1 25.05 7.98 -3.38
N PHE A 2 25.05 6.77 -3.97
CA PHE A 2 23.86 6.17 -4.63
C PHE A 2 22.63 6.05 -3.72
N PHE A 3 22.79 5.74 -2.44
CA PHE A 3 21.68 5.66 -1.50
C PHE A 3 21.02 7.02 -1.24
N VAL A 4 21.79 8.11 -1.25
CA VAL A 4 21.24 9.47 -1.12
C VAL A 4 20.44 9.82 -2.36
N LEU A 5 20.92 9.45 -3.57
CA LEU A 5 20.19 9.65 -4.82
C LEU A 5 18.84 8.93 -4.83
N LYS A 6 18.74 7.71 -4.26
CA LYS A 6 17.46 6.99 -4.11
C LYS A 6 16.45 7.77 -3.26
N TYR A 7 16.88 8.40 -2.17
CA TYR A 7 15.97 9.24 -1.38
C TYR A 7 15.51 10.47 -2.16
N ILE A 8 16.42 11.11 -2.93
CA ILE A 8 16.08 12.24 -3.79
C ILE A 8 15.08 11.80 -4.87
N GLU A 9 15.27 10.64 -5.49
CA GLU A 9 14.39 10.06 -6.49
C GLU A 9 12.94 9.96 -6.00
N TYR A 10 12.72 9.52 -4.76
CA TYR A 10 11.37 9.42 -4.21
C TYR A 10 10.67 10.77 -4.12
N PHE A 11 11.38 11.81 -3.70
CA PHE A 11 10.82 13.17 -3.69
C PHE A 11 10.59 13.69 -5.10
N VAL A 12 11.48 13.37 -6.05
CA VAL A 12 11.29 13.70 -7.47
C VAL A 12 10.02 13.05 -8.00
N VAL A 13 9.80 11.75 -7.75
CA VAL A 13 8.57 11.04 -8.14
C VAL A 13 7.33 11.72 -7.55
N PHE A 14 7.37 12.09 -6.26
CA PHE A 14 6.27 12.80 -5.62
C PHE A 14 5.99 14.15 -6.30
N PHE A 15 6.98 15.02 -6.45
CA PHE A 15 6.81 16.34 -7.03
C PHE A 15 6.45 16.29 -8.52
N MET A 16 7.04 15.36 -9.28
CA MET A 16 6.65 15.14 -10.68
C MET A 16 5.17 14.77 -10.78
N THR A 17 4.72 13.83 -9.95
CA THR A 17 3.33 13.40 -9.95
C THR A 17 2.39 14.56 -9.59
N VAL A 18 2.71 15.33 -8.54
CA VAL A 18 1.91 16.49 -8.11
C VAL A 18 1.84 17.55 -9.21
N ASN A 19 2.92 17.82 -9.92
CA ASN A 19 2.97 18.88 -10.94
C ASN A 19 2.53 18.40 -12.34
N SER A 20 2.37 17.11 -12.57
CA SER A 20 1.99 16.58 -13.90
C SER A 20 0.52 16.24 -14.02
N ILE A 21 -0.18 16.04 -12.92
CA ILE A 21 -1.59 15.64 -12.93
C ILE A 21 -2.46 16.90 -12.73
N HIS A 22 -3.11 17.32 -13.80
CA HIS A 22 -4.03 18.46 -13.80
C HIS A 22 -5.47 18.06 -14.03
N GLU A 23 -5.69 16.86 -14.60
CA GLU A 23 -7.01 16.38 -14.97
C GLU A 23 -7.28 15.03 -14.32
N GLU A 24 -8.54 14.81 -14.00
CA GLU A 24 -8.99 13.54 -13.46
C GLU A 24 -8.77 12.36 -14.41
N ARG A 25 -8.90 12.56 -15.73
CA ARG A 25 -8.63 11.50 -16.71
C ARG A 25 -7.18 11.04 -16.70
N GLN A 26 -6.22 11.96 -16.47
CA GLN A 26 -4.80 11.61 -16.30
C GLN A 26 -4.61 10.76 -15.05
N LEU A 27 -5.19 11.18 -13.92
CA LEU A 27 -5.16 10.43 -12.68
C LEU A 27 -5.68 9.00 -12.86
N GLN A 28 -6.86 8.86 -13.49
CA GLN A 28 -7.47 7.54 -13.71
C GLN A 28 -6.61 6.63 -14.60
N ARG A 29 -5.98 7.17 -15.66
CA ARG A 29 -5.08 6.41 -16.53
C ARG A 29 -3.84 5.94 -15.77
N LEU A 30 -3.22 6.80 -14.98
CA LEU A 30 -2.05 6.46 -14.18
C LEU A 30 -2.36 5.42 -13.10
N LEU A 31 -3.51 5.55 -12.42
CA LEU A 31 -3.99 4.53 -11.48
C LEU A 31 -4.28 3.20 -12.18
N ALA A 32 -4.93 3.23 -13.33
CA ALA A 32 -5.19 2.02 -14.11
C ALA A 32 -3.89 1.34 -14.54
N THR A 33 -2.87 2.11 -14.94
CA THR A 33 -1.53 1.58 -15.28
C THR A 33 -0.89 0.93 -14.06
N ALA A 34 -0.92 1.59 -12.89
CA ALA A 34 -0.36 1.02 -11.66
C ALA A 34 -1.06 -0.29 -11.25
N LEU A 35 -2.39 -0.33 -11.38
CA LEU A 35 -3.18 -1.54 -11.11
C LEU A 35 -2.89 -2.64 -12.13
N ALA A 36 -2.76 -2.31 -13.42
CA ALA A 36 -2.39 -3.27 -14.47
C ALA A 36 -0.99 -3.84 -14.23
N THR A 37 -0.02 -3.00 -13.85
CA THR A 37 1.33 -3.44 -13.46
C THR A 37 1.26 -4.42 -12.28
N CYS A 38 0.43 -4.12 -11.28
CA CYS A 38 0.23 -5.01 -10.14
C CYS A 38 -0.37 -6.36 -10.57
N ALA A 39 -1.37 -6.35 -11.46
CA ALA A 39 -1.97 -7.59 -11.99
C ALA A 39 -0.94 -8.43 -12.75
N ILE A 40 -0.16 -7.82 -13.64
CA ILE A 40 0.89 -8.49 -14.43
C ILE A 40 1.96 -9.07 -13.49
N SER A 41 2.46 -8.27 -12.54
CA SER A 41 3.45 -8.74 -11.58
C SER A 41 2.93 -9.89 -10.72
N SER A 42 1.65 -9.85 -10.33
CA SER A 42 1.02 -10.94 -9.58
C SER A 42 0.88 -12.22 -10.41
N LEU A 43 0.51 -12.11 -11.68
CA LEU A 43 0.46 -13.25 -12.60
C LEU A 43 1.84 -13.87 -12.81
N ILE A 44 2.88 -13.05 -13.02
CA ILE A 44 4.26 -13.54 -13.13
C ILE A 44 4.68 -14.22 -11.82
N GLY A 45 4.30 -13.67 -10.65
CA GLY A 45 4.54 -14.30 -9.36
C GLY A 45 3.86 -15.67 -9.22
N ILE A 46 2.62 -15.81 -9.70
CA ILE A 46 1.90 -17.10 -9.72
C ILE A 46 2.63 -18.12 -10.61
N LEU A 47 3.14 -17.69 -11.76
CA LEU A 47 3.90 -18.55 -12.67
C LEU A 47 5.23 -19.05 -12.08
N GLN A 48 5.76 -18.39 -11.05
CA GLN A 48 6.96 -18.84 -10.33
C GLN A 48 6.66 -19.95 -9.31
N ILE A 49 5.40 -20.11 -8.84
CA ILE A 49 5.05 -21.07 -7.77
C ILE A 49 5.49 -22.51 -8.07
N PRO A 50 5.36 -23.04 -9.31
CA PRO A 50 5.76 -24.40 -9.62
C PRO A 50 7.27 -24.69 -9.47
N SER A 51 8.12 -23.65 -9.42
CA SER A 51 9.57 -23.84 -9.19
C SER A 51 9.89 -24.35 -7.78
N GLY A 52 8.95 -24.19 -6.83
CA GLY A 52 9.16 -24.51 -5.42
C GLY A 52 9.99 -23.50 -4.64
N GLU A 53 10.51 -22.48 -5.30
CA GLU A 53 11.25 -21.38 -4.69
C GLU A 53 10.32 -20.28 -4.17
N ARG A 54 10.88 -19.34 -3.39
CA ARG A 54 10.14 -18.18 -2.92
C ARG A 54 9.84 -17.23 -4.07
N VAL A 55 8.59 -16.85 -4.21
CA VAL A 55 8.16 -15.93 -5.24
C VAL A 55 8.76 -14.52 -5.02
N SER A 56 9.32 -13.94 -6.06
CA SER A 56 9.92 -12.60 -6.07
C SER A 56 9.41 -11.76 -7.23
N ALA A 57 9.72 -10.45 -7.22
CA ALA A 57 9.31 -9.57 -8.30
C ALA A 57 10.01 -9.94 -9.61
N PRO A 58 9.37 -9.69 -10.78
CA PRO A 58 10.02 -9.83 -12.07
C PRO A 58 11.30 -9.00 -12.13
N PHE A 59 12.32 -9.51 -12.83
CA PHE A 59 13.59 -8.79 -13.09
C PHE A 59 14.46 -8.52 -11.84
N GLU A 60 14.32 -9.30 -10.77
CA GLU A 60 15.18 -9.21 -9.57
C GLU A 60 16.46 -10.05 -9.63
N GLY A 61 16.74 -10.66 -10.76
CA GLY A 61 17.88 -11.54 -10.94
C GLY A 61 17.68 -12.95 -10.36
N GLN A 62 18.76 -13.72 -10.27
CA GLN A 62 18.71 -15.14 -9.96
C GLN A 62 18.23 -15.47 -8.55
N TYR A 63 18.47 -14.58 -7.58
CA TYR A 63 18.13 -14.83 -6.18
C TYR A 63 16.84 -14.14 -5.72
N GLY A 64 16.32 -13.18 -6.49
CA GLY A 64 15.12 -12.40 -6.19
C GLY A 64 15.12 -11.77 -4.79
N GLU A 65 14.16 -10.91 -4.53
CA GLU A 65 13.93 -10.32 -3.22
C GLU A 65 12.47 -10.50 -2.77
N PRO A 66 12.08 -11.68 -2.26
CA PRO A 66 10.69 -11.95 -1.89
C PRO A 66 10.10 -10.98 -0.87
N ASN A 67 10.92 -10.40 0.04
CA ASN A 67 10.45 -9.41 1.00
C ASN A 67 10.05 -8.09 0.31
N THR A 68 10.81 -7.69 -0.69
CA THR A 68 10.52 -6.53 -1.53
C THR A 68 9.19 -6.69 -2.27
N PHE A 69 9.03 -7.82 -2.95
CA PHE A 69 7.80 -8.12 -3.66
C PHE A 69 6.60 -8.23 -2.72
N GLY A 70 6.76 -8.90 -1.57
CA GLY A 70 5.73 -9.01 -0.55
C GLY A 70 5.29 -7.65 0.00
N GLY A 71 6.22 -6.72 0.25
CA GLY A 71 5.92 -5.36 0.67
C GLY A 71 5.10 -4.57 -0.38
N TYR A 72 5.50 -4.66 -1.65
CA TYR A 72 4.73 -4.08 -2.76
C TYR A 72 3.32 -4.67 -2.86
N LEU A 73 3.19 -6.00 -2.79
CA LEU A 73 1.90 -6.67 -2.88
C LEU A 73 0.96 -6.29 -1.73
N VAL A 74 1.47 -6.15 -0.49
CA VAL A 74 0.65 -5.70 0.65
C VAL A 74 0.16 -4.26 0.46
N LEU A 75 1.01 -3.35 -0.04
CA LEU A 75 0.60 -1.98 -0.34
C LEU A 75 -0.52 -1.96 -1.39
N MET A 76 -0.36 -2.70 -2.48
CA MET A 76 -1.36 -2.75 -3.56
C MET A 76 -2.64 -3.49 -3.13
N LEU A 77 -2.52 -4.54 -2.32
CA LEU A 77 -3.66 -5.26 -1.75
C LEU A 77 -4.53 -4.32 -0.91
N ALA A 78 -3.91 -3.45 -0.11
CA ALA A 78 -4.64 -2.45 0.67
C ALA A 78 -5.48 -1.51 -0.22
N ILE A 79 -4.90 -1.02 -1.33
CA ILE A 79 -5.60 -0.18 -2.31
C ILE A 79 -6.80 -0.91 -2.90
N ILE A 80 -6.61 -2.16 -3.32
CA ILE A 80 -7.65 -2.97 -3.96
C ILE A 80 -8.76 -3.33 -2.98
N LEU A 81 -8.43 -3.68 -1.74
CA LEU A 81 -9.42 -3.90 -0.68
C LEU A 81 -10.20 -2.62 -0.37
N GLY A 82 -9.54 -1.46 -0.36
CA GLY A 82 -10.21 -0.18 -0.24
C GLY A 82 -11.26 0.04 -1.34
N TYR A 83 -10.91 -0.22 -2.60
CA TYR A 83 -11.87 -0.15 -3.72
C TYR A 83 -12.99 -1.19 -3.59
N ALA A 84 -12.69 -2.42 -3.17
CA ALA A 84 -13.70 -3.45 -2.94
C ALA A 84 -14.74 -3.02 -1.90
N LEU A 85 -14.28 -2.41 -0.81
CA LEU A 85 -15.13 -1.95 0.28
C LEU A 85 -15.97 -0.72 -0.08
N ALA A 86 -15.46 0.17 -0.94
CA ALA A 86 -16.17 1.35 -1.39
C ALA A 86 -17.10 1.07 -2.59
N ALA A 87 -16.95 -0.07 -3.28
CA ALA A 87 -17.76 -0.40 -4.45
C ALA A 87 -19.25 -0.49 -4.12
N LYS A 88 -20.08 0.21 -4.90
CA LYS A 88 -21.54 0.32 -4.65
C LYS A 88 -22.35 -0.83 -5.25
N THR A 89 -21.79 -1.55 -6.22
CA THR A 89 -22.50 -2.63 -6.94
C THR A 89 -21.80 -3.97 -6.71
N LEU A 90 -22.58 -5.04 -6.56
CA LEU A 90 -22.09 -6.38 -6.33
C LEU A 90 -21.08 -6.87 -7.41
N PRO A 91 -21.32 -6.67 -8.72
CA PRO A 91 -20.35 -7.08 -9.73
C PRO A 91 -18.98 -6.40 -9.57
N ARG A 92 -18.97 -5.09 -9.24
CA ARG A 92 -17.73 -4.38 -8.98
C ARG A 92 -17.02 -4.88 -7.72
N GLN A 93 -17.76 -5.19 -6.67
CA GLN A 93 -17.20 -5.79 -5.47
C GLN A 93 -16.53 -7.12 -5.76
N ILE A 94 -17.23 -8.02 -6.47
CA ILE A 94 -16.71 -9.33 -6.87
C ILE A 94 -15.42 -9.16 -7.69
N GLY A 95 -15.41 -8.23 -8.66
CA GLY A 95 -14.22 -7.95 -9.48
C GLY A 95 -13.02 -7.51 -8.64
N TRP A 96 -13.23 -6.62 -7.68
CA TRP A 96 -12.16 -6.17 -6.78
C TRP A 96 -11.69 -7.27 -5.82
N TYR A 97 -12.60 -8.09 -5.28
CA TYR A 97 -12.21 -9.23 -4.44
C TYR A 97 -11.49 -10.32 -5.24
N ALA A 98 -11.87 -10.57 -6.50
CA ALA A 98 -11.15 -11.46 -7.39
C ALA A 98 -9.72 -10.95 -7.66
N PHE A 99 -9.57 -9.63 -7.84
CA PHE A 99 -8.25 -9.01 -7.96
C PHE A 99 -7.44 -9.10 -6.65
N ALA A 100 -8.07 -8.90 -5.51
CA ALA A 100 -7.42 -9.12 -4.21
C ALA A 100 -6.93 -10.56 -4.06
N ALA A 101 -7.73 -11.55 -4.45
CA ALA A 101 -7.34 -12.96 -4.45
C ALA A 101 -6.13 -13.23 -5.37
N LEU A 102 -6.10 -12.61 -6.56
CA LEU A 102 -4.95 -12.68 -7.48
C LEU A 102 -3.65 -12.21 -6.82
N ILE A 103 -3.69 -11.19 -5.96
CA ILE A 103 -2.53 -10.67 -5.24
C ILE A 103 -2.17 -11.52 -4.02
N VAL A 104 -3.17 -12.02 -3.30
CA VAL A 104 -2.95 -12.83 -2.09
C VAL A 104 -2.18 -14.12 -2.41
N ILE A 105 -2.43 -14.74 -3.57
CA ILE A 105 -1.73 -15.96 -3.96
C ILE A 105 -0.21 -15.76 -3.98
N PRO A 106 0.39 -14.89 -4.81
CA PRO A 106 1.84 -14.72 -4.82
C PRO A 106 2.36 -14.13 -3.50
N LEU A 107 1.58 -13.29 -2.79
CA LEU A 107 1.95 -12.77 -1.47
C LEU A 107 2.22 -13.91 -0.47
N LEU A 108 1.39 -14.94 -0.44
CA LEU A 108 1.60 -16.11 0.42
C LEU A 108 2.89 -16.85 0.04
N PHE A 109 3.14 -17.04 -1.25
CA PHE A 109 4.31 -17.73 -1.75
C PHE A 109 5.61 -16.91 -1.76
N THR A 110 5.56 -15.61 -1.45
CA THR A 110 6.78 -14.88 -1.10
C THR A 110 7.44 -15.45 0.16
N LEU A 111 6.69 -16.16 1.00
CA LEU A 111 7.10 -16.66 2.31
C LEU A 111 7.74 -15.56 3.18
N SER A 112 7.30 -14.32 2.98
CA SER A 112 7.77 -13.13 3.70
C SER A 112 6.92 -12.89 4.95
N ARG A 113 7.43 -13.31 6.09
CA ARG A 113 6.76 -13.09 7.39
C ARG A 113 6.52 -11.62 7.67
N THR A 114 7.48 -10.76 7.32
CA THR A 114 7.35 -9.31 7.48
C THR A 114 6.15 -8.77 6.71
N SER A 115 5.95 -9.23 5.47
CA SER A 115 4.82 -8.83 4.64
C SER A 115 3.49 -9.40 5.18
N TRP A 116 3.49 -10.63 5.70
CA TRP A 116 2.30 -11.20 6.34
C TRP A 116 1.93 -10.43 7.62
N LEU A 117 2.90 -10.09 8.45
CA LEU A 117 2.69 -9.27 9.65
C LEU A 117 2.21 -7.86 9.29
N ALA A 118 2.68 -7.29 8.19
CA ALA A 118 2.23 -5.99 7.70
C ALA A 118 0.75 -5.99 7.27
N ALA A 119 0.19 -7.13 6.88
CA ALA A 119 -1.22 -7.25 6.59
C ALA A 119 -2.12 -7.07 7.84
N ILE A 120 -1.60 -7.28 9.05
CA ILE A 120 -2.38 -7.12 10.29
C ILE A 120 -2.82 -5.66 10.49
N PRO A 121 -1.92 -4.66 10.59
CA PRO A 121 -2.35 -3.26 10.72
C PRO A 121 -3.09 -2.74 9.49
N MET A 122 -2.85 -3.27 8.29
CA MET A 122 -3.66 -3.01 7.11
C MET A 122 -5.13 -3.38 7.36
N LEU A 123 -5.39 -4.63 7.76
CA LEU A 123 -6.75 -5.13 8.02
C LEU A 123 -7.39 -4.39 9.19
N LEU A 124 -6.65 -4.14 10.28
CA LEU A 124 -7.15 -3.37 11.42
C LEU A 124 -7.57 -1.95 11.00
N THR A 125 -6.77 -1.28 10.17
CA THR A 125 -7.11 0.06 9.66
C THR A 125 -8.38 0.02 8.82
N LEU A 126 -8.54 -0.98 7.95
CA LEU A 126 -9.75 -1.16 7.16
C LEU A 126 -10.96 -1.47 8.05
N ILE A 127 -10.82 -2.31 9.08
CA ILE A 127 -11.89 -2.64 10.03
C ILE A 127 -12.34 -1.38 10.79
N VAL A 128 -11.39 -0.58 11.28
CA VAL A 128 -11.71 0.61 12.10
C VAL A 128 -12.34 1.73 11.27
N LEU A 129 -11.89 1.92 10.02
CA LEU A 129 -12.28 3.08 9.22
C LEU A 129 -13.37 2.79 8.18
N SER A 130 -13.55 1.54 7.77
CA SER A 130 -14.57 1.20 6.78
C SER A 130 -15.95 1.08 7.41
N PRO A 131 -17.00 1.65 6.78
CA PRO A 131 -18.38 1.39 7.19
C PRO A 131 -18.77 -0.09 7.00
N ARG A 132 -18.10 -0.81 6.11
CA ARG A 132 -18.33 -2.24 5.81
C ARG A 132 -17.40 -3.18 6.56
N ARG A 133 -16.98 -2.81 7.77
CA ARG A 133 -16.07 -3.57 8.62
C ARG A 133 -16.46 -5.05 8.84
N LEU A 134 -17.76 -5.34 8.86
CA LEU A 134 -18.26 -6.72 9.07
C LEU A 134 -17.84 -7.66 7.93
N ILE A 135 -17.71 -7.16 6.70
CA ILE A 135 -17.22 -7.97 5.56
C ILE A 135 -15.76 -8.39 5.80
N ILE A 136 -14.94 -7.46 6.29
CA ILE A 136 -13.53 -7.75 6.57
C ILE A 136 -13.42 -8.72 7.74
N ILE A 137 -14.16 -8.47 8.82
CA ILE A 137 -14.18 -9.34 10.00
C ILE A 137 -14.64 -10.75 9.59
N GLY A 138 -15.72 -10.86 8.82
CA GLY A 138 -16.21 -12.14 8.30
C GLY A 138 -15.17 -12.84 7.41
N GLY A 139 -14.51 -12.12 6.52
CA GLY A 139 -13.43 -12.66 5.69
C GLY A 139 -12.23 -13.15 6.51
N VAL A 140 -11.82 -12.40 7.53
CA VAL A 140 -10.74 -12.79 8.44
C VAL A 140 -11.12 -14.03 9.25
N LEU A 141 -12.34 -14.06 9.81
CA LEU A 141 -12.83 -15.23 10.55
C LEU A 141 -12.93 -16.48 9.66
N LEU A 142 -13.39 -16.32 8.42
CA LEU A 142 -13.43 -17.40 7.45
C LEU A 142 -12.02 -17.90 7.11
N ALA A 143 -11.08 -16.98 6.90
CA ALA A 143 -9.67 -17.33 6.66
C ALA A 143 -9.03 -18.03 7.85
N LEU A 144 -9.36 -17.65 9.08
CA LEU A 144 -8.88 -18.34 10.28
C LEU A 144 -9.52 -19.73 10.47
N ALA A 145 -10.82 -19.86 10.16
CA ALA A 145 -11.54 -21.12 10.33
C ALA A 145 -11.15 -22.18 9.28
N PHE A 146 -10.96 -21.77 8.05
CA PHE A 146 -10.75 -22.66 6.91
C PHE A 146 -9.36 -22.54 6.27
N GLY A 147 -8.61 -21.50 6.60
CA GLY A 147 -7.32 -21.21 5.97
C GLY A 147 -6.32 -22.35 6.11
N SER A 148 -6.27 -23.01 7.25
CA SER A 148 -5.37 -24.14 7.47
C SER A 148 -5.62 -25.33 6.50
N SER A 149 -6.87 -25.53 6.07
CA SER A 149 -7.25 -26.60 5.14
C SER A 149 -6.84 -26.31 3.68
N PHE A 150 -6.69 -25.04 3.34
CA PHE A 150 -6.33 -24.59 1.99
C PHE A 150 -4.90 -24.04 1.90
N MET A 151 -4.18 -23.98 3.04
CA MET A 151 -2.84 -23.41 3.08
C MET A 151 -1.82 -24.35 2.45
N PRO A 152 -1.00 -23.86 1.50
CA PRO A 152 0.05 -24.66 0.88
C PRO A 152 1.04 -25.17 1.92
N LYS A 153 1.55 -26.41 1.72
CA LYS A 153 2.53 -27.03 2.63
C LYS A 153 3.75 -26.13 2.88
N SER A 154 4.27 -25.47 1.84
CA SER A 154 5.41 -24.54 1.95
C SER A 154 5.16 -23.38 2.93
N VAL A 155 3.93 -22.89 3.01
CA VAL A 155 3.52 -21.81 3.94
C VAL A 155 3.43 -22.38 5.36
N ILE A 156 2.83 -23.57 5.52
CA ILE A 156 2.75 -24.27 6.82
C ILE A 156 4.15 -24.61 7.33
N ASP A 157 5.01 -25.13 6.48
CA ASP A 157 6.38 -25.49 6.83
C ASP A 157 7.19 -24.25 7.23
N ARG A 158 6.98 -23.12 6.55
CA ARG A 158 7.60 -21.84 6.92
C ARG A 158 7.13 -21.32 8.28
N TYR A 159 5.86 -21.48 8.58
CA TYR A 159 5.29 -21.15 9.89
C TYR A 159 5.85 -22.06 10.98
N ASN A 160 5.83 -23.38 10.76
CA ASN A 160 6.37 -24.37 11.70
C ASN A 160 7.86 -24.20 11.93
N TYR A 161 8.63 -23.89 10.89
CA TYR A 161 10.06 -23.57 11.01
C TYR A 161 10.30 -22.37 11.95
N THR A 162 9.39 -21.38 11.95
CA THR A 162 9.51 -20.23 12.85
C THR A 162 9.30 -20.59 14.31
N LEU A 163 8.37 -21.53 14.60
CA LEU A 163 8.03 -21.94 15.97
C LEU A 163 8.93 -23.04 16.51
N ASN A 164 9.42 -23.92 15.64
CA ASN A 164 10.11 -25.17 16.02
C ASN A 164 11.57 -25.21 15.53
N ALA A 165 12.16 -24.08 15.14
CA ALA A 165 13.52 -24.04 14.62
C ALA A 165 14.50 -24.67 15.63
N LYS A 166 15.16 -25.76 15.22
CA LYS A 166 16.35 -26.29 15.90
C LYS A 166 17.48 -25.32 15.56
N VAL A 167 17.73 -24.37 16.45
CA VAL A 167 18.69 -23.30 16.18
C VAL A 167 20.08 -23.79 16.60
N ASP A 168 20.96 -23.97 15.63
CA ASP A 168 22.39 -24.20 15.86
C ASP A 168 23.15 -22.89 16.20
N ARG A 169 22.50 -21.73 16.04
CA ARG A 169 23.08 -20.41 16.26
C ARG A 169 22.04 -19.40 16.74
N GLY A 170 21.67 -19.38 17.98
CA GLY A 170 20.81 -18.30 18.47
C GLY A 170 20.51 -18.47 19.95
N ASP A 171 21.13 -17.65 20.77
CA ASP A 171 20.88 -17.59 22.21
C ASP A 171 19.60 -16.82 22.55
N TYR A 172 18.81 -16.41 21.54
CA TYR A 172 17.59 -15.65 21.79
C TYR A 172 16.39 -16.57 21.96
N ALA A 173 15.69 -16.40 23.07
CA ALA A 173 14.39 -16.99 23.35
C ALA A 173 13.40 -15.86 23.69
N ILE A 174 12.23 -15.87 23.07
CA ILE A 174 11.14 -14.96 23.38
C ILE A 174 10.03 -15.78 24.02
N GLY A 175 9.69 -15.49 25.29
CA GLY A 175 8.65 -16.22 26.00
C GLY A 175 8.96 -17.73 26.21
N GLY A 176 10.24 -18.14 26.25
CA GLY A 176 10.66 -19.53 26.38
C GLY A 176 10.74 -20.32 25.07
N ALA A 177 10.31 -19.75 23.94
CA ALA A 177 10.47 -20.35 22.62
C ALA A 177 11.75 -19.86 21.93
N LYS A 178 12.54 -20.80 21.38
CA LYS A 178 13.73 -20.45 20.58
C LYS A 178 13.32 -19.78 19.27
N VAL A 179 14.02 -18.71 18.90
CA VAL A 179 13.76 -17.94 17.67
C VAL A 179 14.60 -18.48 16.53
N ASP A 180 14.04 -18.41 15.32
CA ASP A 180 14.75 -18.90 14.12
C ASP A 180 15.96 -18.02 13.75
N THR A 181 16.85 -18.55 12.92
CA THR A 181 18.10 -17.90 12.51
C THR A 181 17.90 -16.50 11.89
N SER A 182 16.82 -16.31 11.12
CA SER A 182 16.52 -15.02 10.48
C SER A 182 16.08 -13.97 11.50
N THR A 183 15.29 -14.35 12.51
CA THR A 183 14.88 -13.44 13.59
C THR A 183 16.03 -13.16 14.53
N SER A 184 16.85 -14.17 14.87
CA SER A 184 18.07 -14.00 15.68
C SER A 184 19.04 -13.05 15.01
N ALA A 185 19.31 -13.20 13.71
CA ALA A 185 20.19 -12.28 12.95
C ALA A 185 19.67 -10.82 12.95
N ARG A 186 18.35 -10.63 12.93
CA ARG A 186 17.76 -9.28 13.07
C ARG A 186 17.97 -8.71 14.46
N LEU A 187 17.76 -9.50 15.51
CA LEU A 187 17.97 -9.06 16.88
C LEU A 187 19.44 -8.71 17.13
N ASP A 188 20.38 -9.49 16.60
CA ASP A 188 21.82 -9.19 16.63
C ASP A 188 22.12 -7.88 15.89
N SER A 189 21.55 -7.70 14.70
CA SER A 189 21.67 -6.47 13.93
C SER A 189 21.14 -5.25 14.70
N TRP A 190 19.99 -5.40 15.36
CA TRP A 190 19.42 -4.33 16.19
C TRP A 190 20.32 -3.99 17.36
N LYS A 191 20.83 -5.01 18.06
CA LYS A 191 21.77 -4.81 19.18
C LYS A 191 23.02 -4.05 18.72
N GLN A 192 23.64 -4.50 17.62
CA GLN A 192 24.78 -3.81 17.03
C GLN A 192 24.45 -2.35 16.66
N GLY A 193 23.25 -2.11 16.13
CA GLY A 193 22.77 -0.77 15.81
C GLY A 193 22.64 0.12 17.03
N PHE A 194 22.05 -0.37 18.12
CA PHE A 194 21.93 0.37 19.36
C PHE A 194 23.31 0.64 20.00
N ASP A 195 24.21 -0.35 20.01
CA ASP A 195 25.57 -0.20 20.52
C ASP A 195 26.38 0.82 19.66
N GLY A 196 26.12 0.86 18.39
CA GLY A 196 26.66 1.87 17.49
C GLY A 196 26.08 3.26 17.77
N TRP A 197 24.76 3.38 17.87
CA TRP A 197 24.08 4.64 18.12
C TRP A 197 24.55 5.34 19.39
N VAL A 198 24.75 4.62 20.50
CA VAL A 198 25.24 5.18 21.76
C VAL A 198 26.56 5.96 21.57
N LYS A 199 27.40 5.57 20.61
CA LYS A 199 28.68 6.26 20.32
C LYS A 199 28.49 7.56 19.54
N ARG A 200 27.41 7.70 18.75
CA ARG A 200 27.07 8.90 17.96
C ARG A 200 25.58 9.22 18.01
N PRO A 201 25.04 9.63 19.17
CA PRO A 201 23.60 9.65 19.42
C PRO A 201 22.82 10.69 18.62
N PHE A 202 23.40 11.85 18.30
CA PHE A 202 22.65 12.97 17.72
C PHE A 202 22.59 12.96 16.19
N PHE A 203 23.71 12.70 15.50
CA PHE A 203 23.82 12.79 14.04
C PHE A 203 24.16 11.45 13.38
N GLY A 204 24.47 10.41 14.16
CA GLY A 204 24.79 9.09 13.65
C GLY A 204 26.10 9.01 12.85
N TYR A 205 26.19 8.03 11.97
CA TYR A 205 27.37 7.73 11.14
C TYR A 205 27.27 8.25 9.71
N GLY A 206 26.15 8.85 9.34
CA GLY A 206 25.86 9.21 7.94
C GLY A 206 25.20 8.06 7.17
N VAL A 207 24.55 8.38 6.05
CA VAL A 207 23.88 7.40 5.19
C VAL A 207 24.90 6.35 4.73
N THR A 208 24.64 5.07 5.02
CA THR A 208 25.54 3.93 4.79
C THR A 208 26.89 3.96 5.53
N GLY A 209 27.05 4.86 6.48
CA GLY A 209 28.26 4.97 7.30
C GLY A 209 28.38 3.92 8.41
N PHE A 210 27.34 3.13 8.63
CA PHE A 210 27.30 1.96 9.53
C PHE A 210 27.11 0.68 8.71
N GLY A 211 27.31 -0.47 9.32
CA GLY A 211 27.12 -1.76 8.66
C GLY A 211 25.68 -2.00 8.17
N PHE A 212 25.46 -3.08 7.43
CA PHE A 212 24.14 -3.45 6.94
C PHE A 212 23.17 -3.69 8.11
N MET A 213 22.01 -3.06 8.02
CA MET A 213 20.93 -3.17 9.00
C MET A 213 19.63 -3.55 8.30
N ASP A 214 18.93 -4.57 8.80
CA ASP A 214 17.66 -5.02 8.22
C ASP A 214 16.45 -4.58 9.06
N ALA A 215 16.43 -3.31 9.46
CA ALA A 215 15.31 -2.68 10.15
C ALA A 215 15.35 -1.17 9.95
N GLN A 216 14.32 -0.60 9.34
CA GLN A 216 14.28 0.80 8.93
C GLN A 216 14.50 1.77 10.10
N PHE A 217 13.82 1.58 11.22
CA PHE A 217 13.91 2.51 12.37
C PHE A 217 15.30 2.49 13.03
N VAL A 218 15.86 1.30 13.24
CA VAL A 218 17.20 1.15 13.82
C VAL A 218 18.26 1.70 12.86
N ARG A 219 18.08 1.46 11.57
CA ARG A 219 18.96 2.00 10.52
C ARG A 219 18.97 3.52 10.53
N VAL A 220 17.79 4.16 10.51
CA VAL A 220 17.69 5.63 10.56
C VAL A 220 18.32 6.17 11.85
N LEU A 221 18.11 5.48 12.98
CA LEU A 221 18.68 5.89 14.27
C LEU A 221 20.21 5.85 14.26
N VAL A 222 20.82 4.79 13.72
CA VAL A 222 22.28 4.66 13.70
C VAL A 222 22.94 5.50 12.61
N GLU A 223 22.30 5.64 11.44
CA GLU A 223 22.84 6.42 10.32
C GLU A 223 22.65 7.93 10.52
N ALA A 224 21.49 8.39 10.98
CA ALA A 224 21.13 9.81 11.07
C ALA A 224 20.94 10.33 12.50
N GLY A 225 21.12 9.47 13.52
CA GLY A 225 21.00 9.81 14.92
C GLY A 225 19.55 10.12 15.34
N LEU A 226 19.45 10.68 16.56
CA LEU A 226 18.16 11.05 17.15
C LEU A 226 17.43 12.11 16.32
N PHE A 227 18.15 13.08 15.76
CA PHE A 227 17.54 14.12 14.93
C PHE A 227 16.99 13.56 13.62
N GLY A 228 17.71 12.64 12.98
CA GLY A 228 17.23 11.97 11.77
C GLY A 228 16.02 11.08 12.04
N LEU A 229 16.03 10.33 13.15
CA LEU A 229 14.88 9.52 13.54
C LEU A 229 13.66 10.40 13.86
N ALA A 230 13.84 11.51 14.58
CA ALA A 230 12.76 12.45 14.88
C ALA A 230 12.15 13.05 13.60
N ALA A 231 13.00 13.47 12.65
CA ALA A 231 12.56 13.97 11.35
C ALA A 231 11.81 12.89 10.54
N PHE A 232 12.29 11.65 10.56
CA PHE A 232 11.64 10.54 9.87
C PHE A 232 10.27 10.23 10.49
N ILE A 233 10.16 10.14 11.81
CA ILE A 233 8.88 9.93 12.51
C ILE A 233 7.91 11.09 12.22
N TRP A 234 8.41 12.34 12.21
CA TRP A 234 7.60 13.50 11.88
C TRP A 234 7.08 13.43 10.43
N LEU A 235 7.90 13.01 9.47
CA LEU A 235 7.49 12.78 8.08
C LEU A 235 6.36 11.73 8.01
N LEU A 236 6.52 10.58 8.66
CA LEU A 236 5.51 9.53 8.70
C LEU A 236 4.20 10.05 9.34
N TYR A 237 4.30 10.82 10.43
CA TYR A 237 3.15 11.45 11.06
C TYR A 237 2.43 12.42 10.13
N ARG A 238 3.17 13.25 9.37
CA ARG A 238 2.60 14.20 8.41
C ARG A 238 1.88 13.49 7.27
N ILE A 239 2.46 12.42 6.72
CA ILE A 239 1.81 11.59 5.69
C ILE A 239 0.53 10.98 6.24
N TRP A 240 0.57 10.37 7.43
CA TRP A 240 -0.61 9.78 8.09
C TRP A 240 -1.72 10.81 8.31
N ARG A 241 -1.36 11.96 8.86
CA ARG A 241 -2.31 13.05 9.13
C ARG A 241 -2.98 13.55 7.86
N THR A 242 -2.20 13.77 6.80
CA THR A 242 -2.71 14.20 5.49
C THR A 242 -3.64 13.13 4.91
N ALA A 243 -3.20 11.89 4.82
CA ALA A 243 -3.99 10.78 4.29
C ALA A 243 -5.31 10.58 5.05
N ARG A 244 -5.28 10.69 6.40
CA ARG A 244 -6.49 10.61 7.22
C ARG A 244 -7.44 11.78 6.99
N GLY A 245 -6.91 12.98 6.77
CA GLY A 245 -7.70 14.16 6.39
C GLY A 245 -8.41 13.94 5.06
N VAL A 246 -7.68 13.50 4.05
CA VAL A 246 -8.21 13.18 2.71
C VAL A 246 -9.26 12.06 2.78
N CYS A 247 -9.00 11.00 3.55
CA CYS A 247 -9.95 9.91 3.72
C CYS A 247 -11.30 10.40 4.28
N ARG A 248 -11.28 11.36 5.22
CA ARG A 248 -12.51 11.98 5.77
C ARG A 248 -13.20 12.88 4.74
N GLN A 249 -12.45 13.69 4.00
CA GLN A 249 -13.00 14.60 3.00
C GLN A 249 -13.63 13.86 1.81
N LEU A 250 -13.09 12.71 1.44
CA LEU A 250 -13.55 11.92 0.31
C LEU A 250 -14.56 10.82 0.67
N ALA A 251 -15.05 10.79 1.92
CA ALA A 251 -16.08 9.83 2.33
C ALA A 251 -17.34 9.97 1.44
N GLY A 252 -17.84 8.84 0.91
CA GLY A 252 -18.97 8.80 -0.02
C GLY A 252 -18.63 9.14 -1.47
N SER A 253 -17.43 9.67 -1.76
CA SER A 253 -16.98 9.96 -3.12
C SER A 253 -16.54 8.70 -3.86
N ARG A 254 -16.29 8.82 -5.16
CA ARG A 254 -15.72 7.73 -5.98
C ARG A 254 -14.29 7.34 -5.59
N TYR A 255 -13.58 8.22 -4.90
CA TYR A 255 -12.20 8.01 -4.44
C TYR A 255 -12.08 7.60 -2.98
N GLU A 256 -13.20 7.41 -2.28
CA GLU A 256 -13.22 6.90 -0.90
C GLU A 256 -12.37 5.62 -0.76
N GLY A 257 -12.55 4.68 -1.70
CA GLY A 257 -11.81 3.42 -1.67
C GLY A 257 -10.30 3.59 -1.82
N LEU A 258 -9.86 4.50 -2.68
CA LEU A 258 -8.44 4.79 -2.86
C LEU A 258 -7.84 5.41 -1.60
N ALA A 259 -8.51 6.40 -1.01
CA ALA A 259 -8.05 7.07 0.20
C ALA A 259 -7.99 6.13 1.40
N LEU A 260 -9.03 5.30 1.59
CA LEU A 260 -9.09 4.28 2.63
C LEU A 260 -8.00 3.22 2.44
N GLY A 261 -7.86 2.70 1.22
CA GLY A 261 -6.86 1.70 0.86
C GLY A 261 -5.43 2.21 1.04
N TYR A 262 -5.16 3.46 0.66
CA TYR A 262 -3.85 4.09 0.86
C TYR A 262 -3.52 4.20 2.36
N LEU A 263 -4.44 4.66 3.19
CA LEU A 263 -4.21 4.80 4.62
C LEU A 263 -3.93 3.44 5.28
N ALA A 264 -4.63 2.40 4.85
CA ALA A 264 -4.38 1.02 5.29
C ALA A 264 -3.03 0.48 4.78
N GLY A 265 -2.69 0.76 3.53
CA GLY A 265 -1.39 0.42 2.95
C GLY A 265 -0.23 1.13 3.65
N PHE A 266 -0.42 2.39 4.03
CA PHE A 266 0.57 3.12 4.81
C PHE A 266 0.78 2.50 6.20
N ALA A 267 -0.29 2.11 6.90
CA ALA A 267 -0.17 1.38 8.17
C ALA A 267 0.60 0.05 8.00
N ALA A 268 0.37 -0.66 6.88
CA ALA A 268 1.16 -1.84 6.53
C ALA A 268 2.64 -1.53 6.33
N MET A 269 2.96 -0.44 5.64
CA MET A 269 4.36 -0.05 5.39
C MET A 269 5.10 0.30 6.68
N ILE A 270 4.45 0.95 7.65
CA ILE A 270 5.02 1.20 8.97
C ILE A 270 5.39 -0.11 9.68
N MET A 271 4.51 -1.10 9.64
CA MET A 271 4.80 -2.43 10.24
C MET A 271 5.89 -3.16 9.46
N HIS A 272 5.89 -3.09 8.13
CA HIS A 272 6.90 -3.70 7.28
C HIS A 272 8.31 -3.15 7.58
N CYS A 273 8.43 -1.90 8.01
CA CYS A 273 9.68 -1.25 8.44
C CYS A 273 10.35 -1.90 9.66
N ILE A 274 9.62 -2.66 10.45
CA ILE A 274 10.18 -3.34 11.62
C ILE A 274 11.12 -4.48 11.21
N GLY A 275 10.78 -5.17 10.13
CA GLY A 275 11.56 -6.32 9.65
C GLY A 275 12.22 -6.15 8.29
N ALA A 276 12.20 -4.94 7.71
CA ALA A 276 12.82 -4.64 6.43
C ALA A 276 13.15 -3.15 6.31
N ASN A 277 14.08 -2.81 5.43
CA ASN A 277 14.43 -1.41 5.11
C ASN A 277 13.46 -0.82 4.08
N THR A 278 12.17 -0.81 4.38
CA THR A 278 11.08 -0.51 3.44
C THR A 278 11.28 0.82 2.72
N PHE A 279 11.64 1.88 3.45
CA PHE A 279 11.77 3.24 2.90
C PHE A 279 13.06 3.49 2.08
N ILE A 280 13.86 2.46 1.84
CA ILE A 280 15.00 2.54 0.89
C ILE A 280 14.82 1.61 -0.32
N ILE A 281 13.77 0.80 -0.31
CA ILE A 281 13.49 -0.17 -1.36
C ILE A 281 12.72 0.53 -2.49
N VAL A 282 13.39 0.79 -3.60
CA VAL A 282 12.85 1.52 -4.77
C VAL A 282 11.51 0.97 -5.23
N ARG A 283 11.41 -0.34 -5.42
CA ARG A 283 10.19 -1.02 -5.92
C ARG A 283 8.97 -0.91 -5.01
N ILE A 284 9.17 -0.59 -3.73
CA ILE A 284 8.06 -0.31 -2.80
C ILE A 284 7.82 1.21 -2.74
N MET A 285 8.91 1.99 -2.72
CA MET A 285 8.81 3.43 -2.43
C MET A 285 8.41 4.26 -3.64
N GLU A 286 8.74 3.90 -4.86
CA GLU A 286 8.22 4.60 -6.04
C GLU A 286 6.69 4.53 -6.13
N PRO A 287 6.05 3.34 -6.07
CA PRO A 287 4.59 3.25 -5.97
C PRO A 287 4.01 3.96 -4.74
N PHE A 288 4.69 3.89 -3.60
CA PHE A 288 4.26 4.55 -2.38
C PHE A 288 4.24 6.07 -2.53
N TRP A 289 5.32 6.69 -3.02
CA TRP A 289 5.40 8.15 -3.20
C TRP A 289 4.50 8.65 -4.33
N PHE A 290 4.35 7.86 -5.40
CA PHE A 290 3.37 8.10 -6.45
C PHE A 290 1.95 8.14 -5.86
N LEU A 291 1.54 7.15 -5.09
CA LEU A 291 0.24 7.12 -4.43
C LEU A 291 0.08 8.23 -3.39
N THR A 292 1.16 8.57 -2.65
CA THR A 292 1.17 9.69 -1.70
C THR A 292 0.86 11.03 -2.40
N ALA A 293 1.47 11.24 -3.57
CA ALA A 293 1.23 12.42 -4.39
C ALA A 293 -0.23 12.48 -4.87
N ILE A 294 -0.76 11.36 -5.36
CA ILE A 294 -2.16 11.25 -5.78
C ILE A 294 -3.09 11.60 -4.62
N ILE A 295 -2.89 10.99 -3.44
CA ILE A 295 -3.72 11.27 -2.26
C ILE A 295 -3.68 12.74 -1.89
N THR A 296 -2.54 13.40 -2.02
CA THR A 296 -2.39 14.83 -1.73
C THR A 296 -3.16 15.70 -2.73
N LEU A 297 -3.23 15.30 -4.00
CA LEU A 297 -3.92 16.02 -5.08
C LEU A 297 -5.43 15.83 -5.08
N LEU A 298 -5.92 14.67 -4.63
CA LEU A 298 -7.33 14.28 -4.77
C LEU A 298 -8.33 15.35 -4.29
N PRO A 299 -8.14 16.01 -3.13
CA PRO A 299 -9.09 17.04 -2.68
C PRO A 299 -9.24 18.20 -3.68
N ALA A 300 -8.13 18.64 -4.28
CA ALA A 300 -8.14 19.72 -5.24
C ALA A 300 -8.81 19.33 -6.57
N LEU A 301 -8.56 18.10 -7.03
CA LEU A 301 -9.14 17.59 -8.29
C LEU A 301 -10.65 17.33 -8.17
N VAL A 302 -11.12 16.85 -7.02
CA VAL A 302 -12.55 16.55 -6.79
C VAL A 302 -13.37 17.84 -6.59
N VAL A 303 -12.80 18.85 -5.94
CA VAL A 303 -13.47 20.15 -5.73
C VAL A 303 -13.55 20.96 -7.03
N SER A 304 -12.64 20.76 -7.95
CA SER A 304 -12.59 21.48 -9.24
C SER A 304 -13.62 20.98 -10.27
N GLU A 305 -14.32 19.89 -10.03
CA GLU A 305 -15.45 19.47 -10.89
C GLU A 305 -16.66 20.37 -10.58
N PRO A 306 -17.14 21.17 -11.57
CA PRO A 306 -18.40 21.87 -11.39
C PRO A 306 -19.51 20.84 -11.14
N ALA A 307 -20.34 21.11 -10.12
CA ALA A 307 -21.53 20.28 -9.88
C ALA A 307 -22.28 20.10 -11.21
N PRO A 308 -22.77 18.89 -11.53
CA PRO A 308 -23.55 18.68 -12.75
C PRO A 308 -24.65 19.75 -12.76
N GLN A 309 -24.58 20.64 -13.76
CA GLN A 309 -25.65 21.64 -13.93
C GLN A 309 -26.97 20.87 -13.98
N PRO A 310 -27.94 21.20 -13.11
CA PRO A 310 -29.26 20.60 -13.22
C PRO A 310 -29.68 20.84 -14.66
N ALA A 311 -30.01 19.76 -15.38
CA ALA A 311 -30.49 19.85 -16.76
C ALA A 311 -31.56 20.95 -16.78
N LEU A 312 -31.25 22.05 -17.44
CA LEU A 312 -32.23 23.10 -17.69
C LEU A 312 -33.41 22.37 -18.29
N LEU A 313 -34.47 22.21 -17.49
CA LEU A 313 -35.75 21.69 -17.95
C LEU A 313 -36.03 22.47 -19.22
N ALA A 314 -36.01 21.80 -20.36
CA ALA A 314 -36.35 22.37 -21.63
C ALA A 314 -37.67 23.10 -21.43
N SER A 315 -37.64 24.43 -21.55
CA SER A 315 -38.83 25.28 -21.47
C SER A 315 -39.83 24.67 -22.42
N PRO A 316 -41.07 24.38 -22.00
CA PRO A 316 -42.05 23.84 -22.95
C PRO A 316 -42.19 24.85 -24.08
N ALA A 317 -41.99 24.36 -25.30
CA ALA A 317 -42.19 25.17 -26.50
C ALA A 317 -43.58 25.83 -26.42
N VAL A 318 -43.59 27.15 -26.33
CA VAL A 318 -44.83 27.95 -26.39
C VAL A 318 -45.46 27.62 -27.73
N GLY A 319 -46.58 26.86 -27.68
CA GLY A 319 -47.33 26.47 -28.85
C GLY A 319 -47.77 27.71 -29.64
N ALA A 320 -47.40 27.77 -30.91
CA ALA A 320 -47.93 28.70 -31.87
C ALA A 320 -49.45 28.51 -31.94
N GLY A 321 -50.18 29.47 -31.38
CA GLY A 321 -51.64 29.55 -31.49
C GLY A 321 -52.06 29.71 -32.96
N PRO A 322 -53.24 29.19 -33.35
CA PRO A 322 -53.73 29.21 -34.75
C PRO A 322 -54.02 30.65 -35.18
N GLY A 323 -53.38 31.12 -36.22
CA GLY A 323 -53.61 32.40 -36.86
C GLY A 323 -55.05 32.53 -37.32
N HIS A 324 -55.80 33.51 -36.79
CA HIS A 324 -57.08 33.95 -37.33
C HIS A 324 -56.82 34.70 -38.64
N GLY A 325 -57.30 34.10 -39.75
CA GLY A 325 -57.39 34.72 -41.06
C GLY A 325 -58.35 35.92 -41.02
N ILE A 326 -57.84 37.11 -41.36
CA ILE A 326 -58.71 38.31 -41.65
C ILE A 326 -59.04 38.26 -43.12
N ALA A 327 -60.37 38.13 -43.41
CA ALA A 327 -60.93 38.20 -44.73
C ALA A 327 -60.73 39.58 -45.34
N ALA A 328 -60.20 39.62 -46.56
CA ALA A 328 -60.15 40.83 -47.39
C ALA A 328 -61.55 41.12 -47.97
N ILE A 329 -62.07 42.33 -47.73
CA ILE A 329 -63.21 42.92 -48.39
C ILE A 329 -62.72 43.73 -49.59
N PRO A 330 -63.38 43.60 -50.82
CA PRO A 330 -62.92 44.26 -52.04
C PRO A 330 -63.50 45.66 -52.19
N ARG A 331 -62.66 46.56 -52.59
CA ARG A 331 -63.03 47.70 -53.50
C ARG A 331 -61.81 48.16 -54.29
#